data_0b194b01c4eec1ac109bc6780a6d0c8a
#
_entry.id   0b194b01c4eec1ac109bc6780a6d0c8a
#
_cell.length_a   1.000
_cell.length_b   1.000
_cell.length_c   1.000
_cell.angle_alpha   90.00
_cell.angle_beta   90.00
_cell.angle_gamma   90.00
#
_symmetry.space_group_name_H-M   'P 1'
#
loop_
_entity.id
_entity.type
_entity.pdbx_description
1 polymer ?
#
loop_
_entity_poly.entity_id
_entity_poly.type
_entity_poly.pdbx_seq_one_letter_code
_entity_poly.pdbx_strand_id
1 'polypeptide(L)'
;IPFLTGHDVNQDMRAAQVSAIREAFEECGILLATDMRTQQMINQERLMELQSCREPLNKGELTLHEFLESNNLALSCESLTHFAHWITPSMMPKRFDTHFYVARAPEDQLAMHDGYESVDSVWITPEEAINQEKEGKRTIIFPTLRNIEKLGEAASVSDAISMSKREEVIPVLP
;
A
#
# COMPACT_ATOMS: atom_id res chain seq x y z
N ILE A 1 -14.93 -13.28 -4.97
CA ILE A 1 -13.67 -13.57 -5.68
C ILE A 1 -12.83 -14.44 -4.76
N PRO A 2 -12.42 -15.66 -5.16
CA PRO A 2 -11.82 -16.66 -4.24
C PRO A 2 -10.45 -16.29 -3.68
N PHE A 3 -9.76 -15.31 -4.27
CA PHE A 3 -8.41 -14.91 -3.90
C PHE A 3 -8.33 -13.59 -3.12
N LEU A 4 -9.44 -13.16 -2.51
CA LEU A 4 -9.50 -11.95 -1.71
C LEU A 4 -10.14 -12.26 -0.36
N THR A 5 -9.55 -11.73 0.71
CA THR A 5 -10.15 -11.74 2.04
C THR A 5 -10.59 -10.32 2.45
N GLY A 6 -11.42 -10.22 3.47
CA GLY A 6 -11.88 -8.94 4.01
C GLY A 6 -13.39 -8.72 3.90
N HIS A 7 -13.82 -7.62 4.53
CA HIS A 7 -15.24 -7.26 4.62
C HIS A 7 -15.84 -6.90 3.27
N ASP A 8 -17.16 -7.00 3.15
CA ASP A 8 -17.89 -6.53 1.99
C ASP A 8 -17.73 -5.02 1.84
N VAL A 9 -17.13 -4.63 0.72
CA VAL A 9 -17.03 -3.25 0.27
C VAL A 9 -17.54 -3.18 -1.17
N ASN A 10 -17.88 -1.98 -1.66
CA ASN A 10 -18.27 -1.84 -3.05
C ASN A 10 -17.13 -2.23 -4.00
N GLN A 11 -17.47 -2.47 -5.27
CA GLN A 11 -16.53 -2.99 -6.27
C GLN A 11 -15.34 -2.03 -6.52
N ASP A 12 -15.59 -0.71 -6.51
CA ASP A 12 -14.54 0.29 -6.76
C ASP A 12 -13.53 0.32 -5.60
N MET A 13 -14.02 0.29 -4.36
CA MET A 13 -13.16 0.20 -3.18
C MET A 13 -12.36 -1.11 -3.15
N ARG A 14 -12.97 -2.21 -3.58
CA ARG A 14 -12.26 -3.50 -3.68
C ARG A 14 -11.16 -3.43 -4.74
N ALA A 15 -11.43 -2.83 -5.88
CA ALA A 15 -10.42 -2.63 -6.92
C ALA A 15 -9.26 -1.76 -6.42
N ALA A 16 -9.54 -0.68 -5.70
CA ALA A 16 -8.52 0.17 -5.09
C ALA A 16 -7.67 -0.57 -4.06
N GLN A 17 -8.27 -1.41 -3.20
CA GLN A 17 -7.55 -2.24 -2.24
C GLN A 17 -6.62 -3.25 -2.94
N VAL A 18 -7.10 -3.91 -3.97
CA VAL A 18 -6.32 -4.87 -4.77
C VAL A 18 -5.14 -4.17 -5.45
N SER A 19 -5.36 -2.99 -6.04
CA SER A 19 -4.29 -2.17 -6.62
C SER A 19 -3.26 -1.78 -5.59
N ALA A 20 -3.67 -1.30 -4.41
CA ALA A 20 -2.75 -0.89 -3.36
C ALA A 20 -1.82 -2.03 -2.90
N ILE A 21 -2.35 -3.24 -2.72
CA ILE A 21 -1.53 -4.42 -2.34
C ILE A 21 -0.61 -4.83 -3.50
N ARG A 22 -1.11 -4.82 -4.73
CA ARG A 22 -0.32 -5.17 -5.92
C ARG A 22 0.86 -4.20 -6.08
N GLU A 23 0.60 -2.89 -6.05
CA GLU A 23 1.64 -1.86 -6.19
C GLU A 23 2.66 -1.92 -5.05
N ALA A 24 2.22 -2.16 -3.80
CA ALA A 24 3.13 -2.35 -2.67
C ALA A 24 4.08 -3.55 -2.90
N PHE A 25 3.60 -4.63 -3.52
CA PHE A 25 4.45 -5.75 -3.87
C PHE A 25 5.37 -5.43 -5.05
N GLU A 26 4.83 -4.87 -6.13
CA GLU A 26 5.60 -4.55 -7.34
C GLU A 26 6.70 -3.52 -7.06
N GLU A 27 6.43 -2.46 -6.32
CA GLU A 27 7.36 -1.36 -6.08
C GLU A 27 8.24 -1.55 -4.83
N CYS A 28 7.63 -2.00 -3.72
CA CYS A 28 8.31 -2.05 -2.42
C CYS A 28 8.65 -3.47 -1.96
N GLY A 29 8.19 -4.51 -2.67
CA GLY A 29 8.42 -5.90 -2.31
C GLY A 29 7.70 -6.37 -1.06
N ILE A 30 6.70 -5.62 -0.57
CA ILE A 30 5.87 -6.00 0.58
C ILE A 30 4.55 -6.57 0.05
N LEU A 31 4.20 -7.79 0.46
CA LEU A 31 2.99 -8.47 0.01
C LEU A 31 2.06 -8.80 1.19
N LEU A 32 0.91 -8.10 1.24
CA LEU A 32 -0.15 -8.40 2.18
C LEU A 32 -1.03 -9.53 1.62
N ALA A 33 -0.60 -10.76 1.81
CA ALA A 33 -1.31 -11.95 1.34
C ALA A 33 -1.27 -13.08 2.36
N THR A 34 -2.31 -13.90 2.33
CA THR A 34 -2.47 -15.11 3.15
C THR A 34 -2.26 -16.34 2.30
N ASP A 35 -1.47 -17.29 2.76
CA ASP A 35 -1.38 -18.62 2.16
C ASP A 35 -2.69 -19.38 2.44
N MET A 36 -3.39 -19.76 1.38
CA MET A 36 -4.69 -20.41 1.48
C MET A 36 -4.65 -21.81 2.11
N ARG A 37 -3.48 -22.43 2.16
CA ARG A 37 -3.28 -23.75 2.79
C ARG A 37 -3.14 -23.64 4.30
N THR A 38 -2.39 -22.64 4.77
CA THR A 38 -2.09 -22.43 6.20
C THR A 38 -3.05 -21.44 6.86
N GLN A 39 -3.76 -20.64 6.07
CA GLN A 39 -4.61 -19.53 6.53
C GLN A 39 -3.83 -18.47 7.34
N GLN A 40 -2.53 -18.36 7.09
CA GLN A 40 -1.65 -17.40 7.75
C GLN A 40 -1.08 -16.40 6.75
N MET A 41 -0.81 -15.19 7.22
CA MET A 41 -0.06 -14.20 6.46
C MET A 41 1.29 -14.80 6.04
N ILE A 42 1.71 -14.57 4.80
CA ILE A 42 3.01 -15.06 4.33
C ILE A 42 4.15 -14.37 5.09
N ASN A 43 5.16 -15.16 5.41
CA ASN A 43 6.38 -14.69 6.06
C ASN A 43 7.46 -14.29 5.04
N GLN A 44 8.60 -13.80 5.54
CA GLN A 44 9.74 -13.38 4.70
C GLN A 44 10.26 -14.51 3.81
N GLU A 45 10.34 -15.75 4.31
CA GLU A 45 10.83 -16.88 3.53
C GLU A 45 9.95 -17.11 2.30
N ARG A 46 8.63 -17.16 2.51
CA ARG A 46 7.66 -17.28 1.42
C ARG A 46 7.69 -16.10 0.47
N LEU A 47 7.84 -14.88 1.00
CA LEU A 47 7.95 -13.66 0.20
C LEU A 47 9.18 -13.69 -0.71
N MET A 48 10.31 -14.19 -0.24
CA MET A 48 11.54 -14.31 -1.04
C MET A 48 11.38 -15.25 -2.25
N GLU A 49 10.62 -16.33 -2.12
CA GLU A 49 10.29 -17.22 -3.24
C GLU A 49 9.48 -16.51 -4.33
N LEU A 50 8.69 -15.52 -3.95
CA LEU A 50 7.80 -14.77 -4.83
C LEU A 50 8.45 -13.54 -5.49
N GLN A 51 9.65 -13.13 -5.05
CA GLN A 51 10.32 -11.92 -5.57
C GLN A 51 10.52 -11.94 -7.09
N SER A 52 10.78 -13.12 -7.67
CA SER A 52 10.93 -13.27 -9.12
C SER A 52 9.66 -12.98 -9.91
N CYS A 53 8.48 -12.95 -9.27
CA CYS A 53 7.21 -12.64 -9.91
C CYS A 53 6.95 -11.13 -10.04
N ARG A 54 7.68 -10.26 -9.32
CA ARG A 54 7.46 -8.81 -9.32
C ARG A 54 7.61 -8.21 -10.72
N GLU A 55 8.72 -8.50 -11.38
CA GLU A 55 9.00 -7.96 -12.72
C GLU A 55 7.98 -8.44 -13.77
N PRO A 56 7.62 -9.75 -13.87
CA PRO A 56 6.54 -10.19 -14.75
C PRO A 56 5.18 -9.57 -14.45
N LEU A 57 4.82 -9.35 -13.18
CA LEU A 57 3.58 -8.65 -12.79
C LEU A 57 3.60 -7.20 -13.26
N ASN A 58 4.66 -6.46 -12.98
CA ASN A 58 4.83 -5.06 -13.37
C ASN A 58 4.76 -4.90 -14.90
N LYS A 59 5.35 -5.82 -15.67
CA LYS A 59 5.31 -5.81 -17.13
C LYS A 59 3.99 -6.32 -17.73
N GLY A 60 3.09 -6.85 -16.91
CA GLY A 60 1.84 -7.47 -17.40
C GLY A 60 2.04 -8.81 -18.12
N GLU A 61 3.20 -9.44 -17.98
CA GLU A 61 3.53 -10.76 -18.51
C GLU A 61 2.91 -11.89 -17.66
N LEU A 62 2.62 -11.58 -16.39
CA LEU A 62 1.91 -12.41 -15.43
C LEU A 62 0.71 -11.63 -14.91
N THR A 63 -0.48 -12.19 -14.98
CA THR A 63 -1.66 -11.56 -14.38
C THR A 63 -1.68 -11.78 -12.87
N LEU A 64 -2.27 -10.84 -12.12
CA LEU A 64 -2.44 -10.99 -10.68
C LEU A 64 -3.24 -12.28 -10.33
N HIS A 65 -4.22 -12.62 -11.16
CA HIS A 65 -5.01 -13.85 -10.96
C HIS A 65 -4.14 -15.11 -11.06
N GLU A 66 -3.36 -15.25 -12.12
CA GLU A 66 -2.44 -16.37 -12.32
C GLU A 66 -1.40 -16.46 -11.21
N PHE A 67 -0.87 -15.31 -10.78
CA PHE A 67 0.07 -15.23 -9.66
C PHE A 67 -0.54 -15.79 -8.37
N LEU A 68 -1.74 -15.33 -8.00
CA LEU A 68 -2.41 -15.78 -6.78
C LEU A 68 -2.80 -17.24 -6.84
N GLU A 69 -3.35 -17.70 -7.96
CA GLU A 69 -3.77 -19.09 -8.17
C GLU A 69 -2.56 -20.05 -8.11
N SER A 70 -1.50 -19.78 -8.87
CA SER A 70 -0.31 -20.62 -8.94
C SER A 70 0.41 -20.76 -7.60
N ASN A 71 0.30 -19.74 -6.74
CA ASN A 71 0.97 -19.69 -5.45
C ASN A 71 0.06 -20.02 -4.27
N ASN A 72 -1.22 -20.34 -4.49
CA ASN A 72 -2.24 -20.57 -3.46
C ASN A 72 -2.36 -19.41 -2.46
N LEU A 73 -2.43 -18.18 -2.97
CA LEU A 73 -2.49 -16.97 -2.17
C LEU A 73 -3.85 -16.30 -2.28
N ALA A 74 -4.24 -15.59 -1.22
CA ALA A 74 -5.31 -14.62 -1.24
C ALA A 74 -4.80 -13.27 -0.72
N LEU A 75 -5.18 -12.15 -1.37
CA LEU A 75 -4.83 -10.82 -0.90
C LEU A 75 -5.59 -10.50 0.38
N SER A 76 -4.88 -10.03 1.40
CA SER A 76 -5.41 -9.70 2.73
C SER A 76 -5.95 -8.26 2.76
N CYS A 77 -7.05 -8.01 2.03
CA CYS A 77 -7.65 -6.68 1.93
C CYS A 77 -8.14 -6.15 3.29
N GLU A 78 -8.45 -7.00 4.25
CA GLU A 78 -8.77 -6.62 5.64
C GLU A 78 -7.61 -5.99 6.40
N SER A 79 -6.38 -6.19 5.94
CA SER A 79 -5.18 -5.56 6.50
C SER A 79 -5.10 -4.07 6.17
N LEU A 80 -5.83 -3.62 5.15
CA LEU A 80 -5.86 -2.23 4.72
C LEU A 80 -6.92 -1.44 5.50
N THR A 81 -6.51 -0.29 6.02
CA THR A 81 -7.45 0.70 6.58
C THR A 81 -7.44 1.94 5.68
N HIS A 82 -8.61 2.32 5.16
CA HIS A 82 -8.75 3.50 4.33
C HIS A 82 -8.39 4.74 5.15
N PHE A 83 -7.45 5.55 4.63
CA PHE A 83 -6.82 6.63 5.39
C PHE A 83 -7.11 8.01 4.83
N ALA A 84 -7.03 8.15 3.51
CA ALA A 84 -7.30 9.41 2.81
C ALA A 84 -7.74 9.17 1.37
N HIS A 85 -8.43 10.15 0.80
CA HIS A 85 -8.89 10.13 -0.58
C HIS A 85 -8.63 11.50 -1.20
N TRP A 86 -7.79 11.54 -2.24
CA TRP A 86 -7.39 12.77 -2.93
C TRP A 86 -7.77 12.72 -4.39
N ILE A 87 -8.44 13.78 -4.86
CA ILE A 87 -8.84 13.93 -6.26
C ILE A 87 -8.09 15.12 -6.84
N THR A 88 -7.37 14.92 -7.93
CA THR A 88 -6.65 16.01 -8.60
C THR A 88 -7.63 17.09 -9.09
N PRO A 89 -7.32 18.39 -8.90
CA PRO A 89 -8.19 19.50 -9.33
C PRO A 89 -8.56 19.43 -10.82
N SER A 90 -9.77 19.90 -11.15
CA SER A 90 -10.30 19.82 -12.51
C SER A 90 -9.51 20.62 -13.56
N MET A 91 -8.74 21.62 -13.12
CA MET A 91 -7.90 22.44 -13.98
C MET A 91 -6.61 21.76 -14.46
N MET A 92 -6.25 20.62 -13.85
CA MET A 92 -5.04 19.90 -14.20
C MET A 92 -5.23 19.02 -15.44
N PRO A 93 -4.25 18.96 -16.36
CA PRO A 93 -4.37 18.22 -17.61
C PRO A 93 -4.41 16.71 -17.40
N LYS A 94 -3.82 16.19 -16.32
CA LYS A 94 -3.87 14.80 -15.89
C LYS A 94 -4.43 14.75 -14.49
N ARG A 95 -5.46 13.93 -14.29
CA ARG A 95 -6.16 13.82 -13.01
C ARG A 95 -6.10 12.39 -12.50
N PHE A 96 -5.97 12.29 -11.19
CA PHE A 96 -5.97 11.04 -10.45
C PHE A 96 -7.06 11.10 -9.39
N ASP A 97 -7.67 9.97 -9.17
CA ASP A 97 -8.56 9.66 -8.06
C ASP A 97 -7.82 8.63 -7.21
N THR A 98 -7.25 9.08 -6.09
CA THR A 98 -6.26 8.30 -5.35
C THR A 98 -6.73 8.00 -3.93
N HIS A 99 -6.93 6.72 -3.65
CA HIS A 99 -7.19 6.22 -2.31
C HIS A 99 -5.88 5.84 -1.62
N PHE A 100 -5.70 6.34 -0.41
CA PHE A 100 -4.56 6.01 0.46
C PHE A 100 -5.01 5.07 1.56
N TYR A 101 -4.19 4.08 1.82
CA TYR A 101 -4.43 3.09 2.87
C TYR A 101 -3.25 3.06 3.84
N VAL A 102 -3.55 2.76 5.11
CA VAL A 102 -2.55 2.38 6.09
C VAL A 102 -2.71 0.90 6.42
N ALA A 103 -1.58 0.24 6.59
CA ALA A 103 -1.52 -1.15 7.01
C ALA A 103 -0.32 -1.36 7.94
N ARG A 104 -0.41 -2.35 8.82
CA ARG A 104 0.77 -2.83 9.51
C ARG A 104 1.62 -3.64 8.54
N ALA A 105 2.86 -3.23 8.31
CA ALA A 105 3.81 -4.07 7.60
C ALA A 105 4.04 -5.37 8.39
N PRO A 106 4.08 -6.53 7.74
CA PRO A 106 4.49 -7.77 8.40
C PRO A 106 5.86 -7.61 9.04
N GLU A 107 6.02 -8.04 10.30
CA GLU A 107 7.21 -7.74 11.12
C GLU A 107 8.51 -8.33 10.54
N ASP A 108 8.38 -9.39 9.77
CA ASP A 108 9.49 -10.14 9.17
C ASP A 108 9.71 -9.80 7.68
N GLN A 109 8.86 -8.97 7.05
CA GLN A 109 9.05 -8.56 5.66
C GLN A 109 9.92 -7.30 5.57
N LEU A 110 10.96 -7.36 4.75
CA LEU A 110 11.85 -6.23 4.47
C LEU A 110 11.45 -5.56 3.16
N ALA A 111 11.23 -4.25 3.21
CA ALA A 111 10.97 -3.47 2.02
C ALA A 111 12.21 -3.44 1.10
N MET A 112 12.02 -3.77 -0.18
CA MET A 112 13.05 -3.71 -1.22
C MET A 112 12.48 -3.02 -2.46
N HIS A 113 13.06 -1.88 -2.85
CA HIS A 113 12.65 -1.17 -4.06
C HIS A 113 12.89 -2.03 -5.32
N ASP A 114 12.15 -1.75 -6.38
CA ASP A 114 12.25 -2.46 -7.66
C ASP A 114 13.41 -1.99 -8.54
N GLY A 115 13.95 -0.80 -8.28
CA GLY A 115 15.04 -0.18 -9.02
C GLY A 115 14.60 0.54 -10.30
N TYR A 116 13.28 0.61 -10.58
CA TYR A 116 12.69 1.28 -11.74
C TYR A 116 11.83 2.47 -11.34
N GLU A 117 10.63 2.24 -10.80
CA GLU A 117 9.74 3.27 -10.29
C GLU A 117 10.18 3.73 -8.90
N SER A 118 10.64 2.80 -8.06
CA SER A 118 11.22 3.06 -6.75
C SER A 118 12.71 2.78 -6.76
N VAL A 119 13.53 3.82 -6.58
CA VAL A 119 15.01 3.72 -6.63
C VAL A 119 15.67 3.69 -5.26
N ASP A 120 14.93 3.98 -4.21
CA ASP A 120 15.39 3.98 -2.81
C ASP A 120 14.23 3.65 -1.88
N SER A 121 14.50 2.86 -0.85
CA SER A 121 13.55 2.50 0.20
C SER A 121 14.12 2.82 1.57
N VAL A 122 13.38 3.55 2.38
CA VAL A 122 13.81 3.95 3.72
C VAL A 122 12.67 3.77 4.73
N TRP A 123 13.01 3.22 5.88
CA TRP A 123 12.15 3.27 7.05
C TRP A 123 12.38 4.60 7.78
N ILE A 124 11.37 5.42 7.85
CA ILE A 124 11.47 6.79 8.35
C ILE A 124 10.23 7.14 9.19
N THR A 125 10.42 7.93 10.23
CA THR A 125 9.29 8.47 10.99
C THR A 125 8.61 9.60 10.23
N PRO A 126 7.31 9.87 10.46
CA PRO A 126 6.63 11.03 9.88
C PRO A 126 7.36 12.35 10.17
N GLU A 127 7.83 12.55 11.40
CA GLU A 127 8.57 13.74 11.81
C GLU A 127 9.86 13.91 10.99
N GLU A 128 10.64 12.85 10.83
CA GLU A 128 11.88 12.89 10.08
C GLU A 128 11.63 13.13 8.58
N ALA A 129 10.58 12.53 8.00
CA ALA A 129 10.19 12.77 6.61
C ALA A 129 9.85 14.25 6.37
N ILE A 130 9.06 14.86 7.25
CA ILE A 130 8.69 16.27 7.21
C ILE A 130 9.92 17.17 7.36
N ASN A 131 10.85 16.83 8.27
CA ASN A 131 12.07 17.60 8.45
C ASN A 131 12.98 17.53 7.23
N GLN A 132 13.14 16.35 6.61
CA GLN A 132 13.92 16.20 5.38
C GLN A 132 13.32 16.96 4.19
N GLU A 133 11.99 17.07 4.12
CA GLU A 133 11.31 17.92 3.12
C GLU A 133 11.63 19.39 3.35
N LYS A 134 11.47 19.90 4.58
CA LYS A 134 11.77 21.29 4.95
C LYS A 134 13.23 21.68 4.68
N GLU A 135 14.16 20.75 4.87
CA GLU A 135 15.58 20.93 4.60
C GLU A 135 15.95 20.82 3.10
N GLY A 136 14.98 20.51 2.24
CA GLY A 136 15.19 20.31 0.81
C GLY A 136 15.94 19.03 0.45
N LYS A 137 16.06 18.08 1.39
CA LYS A 137 16.71 16.78 1.16
C LYS A 137 15.79 15.81 0.42
N ARG A 138 14.47 15.97 0.55
CA ARG A 138 13.44 15.20 -0.15
C ARG A 138 12.37 16.13 -0.72
N THR A 139 11.85 15.77 -1.88
CA THR A 139 10.67 16.44 -2.44
C THR A 139 9.47 15.55 -2.16
N ILE A 140 8.50 16.06 -1.41
CA ILE A 140 7.26 15.36 -1.08
C ILE A 140 6.10 16.16 -1.67
N ILE A 141 5.31 15.55 -2.54
CA ILE A 141 4.14 16.21 -3.14
C ILE A 141 3.07 16.49 -2.08
N PHE A 142 2.29 17.55 -2.30
CA PHE A 142 1.35 18.07 -1.32
C PHE A 142 0.40 17.03 -0.68
N PRO A 143 -0.31 16.14 -1.43
CA PRO A 143 -1.16 15.14 -0.80
C PRO A 143 -0.40 14.17 0.11
N THR A 144 0.79 13.75 -0.33
CA THR A 144 1.64 12.83 0.46
C THR A 144 2.15 13.51 1.73
N LEU A 145 2.56 14.78 1.64
CA LEU A 145 3.00 15.55 2.81
C LEU A 145 1.87 15.67 3.86
N ARG A 146 0.64 16.01 3.43
CA ARG A 146 -0.52 16.07 4.32
C ARG A 146 -0.85 14.73 4.97
N ASN A 147 -0.72 13.65 4.22
CA ASN A 147 -0.90 12.30 4.75
C ASN A 147 0.17 11.94 5.79
N ILE A 148 1.43 12.31 5.54
CA ILE A 148 2.52 12.08 6.50
C ILE A 148 2.32 12.92 7.78
N GLU A 149 1.90 14.17 7.66
CA GLU A 149 1.56 15.02 8.82
C GLU A 149 0.45 14.40 9.66
N LYS A 150 -0.62 13.94 9.01
CA LYS A 150 -1.73 13.23 9.69
C LYS A 150 -1.25 11.94 10.37
N LEU A 151 -0.39 11.16 9.74
CA LEU A 151 0.22 9.97 10.36
C LEU A 151 1.07 10.34 11.58
N GLY A 152 1.72 11.49 11.56
CA GLY A 152 2.53 12.01 12.66
C GLY A 152 1.76 12.39 13.91
N GLU A 153 0.43 12.51 13.84
CA GLU A 153 -0.44 12.73 15.01
C GLU A 153 -0.59 11.48 15.88
N ALA A 154 -0.31 10.30 15.33
CA ALA A 154 -0.44 9.05 16.04
C ALA A 154 0.81 8.69 16.84
N ALA A 155 0.62 8.18 18.05
CA ALA A 155 1.71 7.78 18.93
C ALA A 155 2.35 6.42 18.54
N SER A 156 1.68 5.64 17.72
CA SER A 156 2.14 4.32 17.26
C SER A 156 1.40 3.85 16.00
N VAL A 157 1.90 2.79 15.35
CA VAL A 157 1.22 2.14 14.24
C VAL A 157 -0.19 1.70 14.61
N SER A 158 -0.37 1.10 15.79
CA SER A 158 -1.69 0.68 16.27
C SER A 158 -2.64 1.84 16.50
N ASP A 159 -2.12 2.97 16.96
CA ASP A 159 -2.88 4.19 17.15
C ASP A 159 -3.28 4.80 15.80
N ALA A 160 -2.35 4.90 14.84
CA ALA A 160 -2.64 5.37 13.48
C ALA A 160 -3.78 4.56 12.80
N ILE A 161 -3.72 3.24 12.90
CA ILE A 161 -4.77 2.37 12.36
C ILE A 161 -6.11 2.59 13.11
N SER A 162 -6.06 2.75 14.43
CA SER A 162 -7.26 2.97 15.24
C SER A 162 -7.90 4.33 14.98
N MET A 163 -7.11 5.37 14.79
CA MET A 163 -7.58 6.70 14.39
C MET A 163 -8.24 6.64 13.01
N SER A 164 -7.57 6.03 12.03
CA SER A 164 -8.08 5.88 10.67
C SER A 164 -9.41 5.11 10.60
N LYS A 165 -9.61 4.11 11.44
CA LYS A 165 -10.86 3.35 11.51
C LYS A 165 -12.03 4.14 12.10
N ARG A 166 -11.75 5.17 12.92
CA ARG A 166 -12.78 6.01 13.55
C ARG A 166 -13.18 7.21 12.71
N GLU A 167 -12.35 7.62 11.79
CA GLU A 167 -12.58 8.77 10.94
C GLU A 167 -13.24 8.38 9.63
N GLU A 168 -14.24 9.15 9.22
CA GLU A 168 -14.80 9.07 7.87
C GLU A 168 -13.82 9.68 6.87
N VAL A 169 -13.48 8.94 5.83
CA VAL A 169 -12.61 9.45 4.76
C VAL A 169 -13.45 10.25 3.76
N ILE A 170 -13.28 11.56 3.80
CA ILE A 170 -13.94 12.50 2.89
C ILE A 170 -12.99 12.79 1.71
N PRO A 171 -13.48 12.74 0.45
CA PRO A 171 -12.67 13.11 -0.71
C PRO A 171 -12.19 14.57 -0.62
N VAL A 172 -10.88 14.77 -0.79
CA VAL A 172 -10.26 16.09 -0.84
C VAL A 172 -10.01 16.49 -2.29
N LEU A 173 -10.60 17.60 -2.72
CA LEU A 173 -10.39 18.22 -4.02
C LEU A 173 -9.82 19.64 -3.77
N PRO A 174 -8.48 19.79 -3.74
CA PRO A 174 -7.84 21.07 -3.47
C PRO A 174 -7.99 22.09 -4.61
#